data_9c8a36806ee390188d42b9344d618445
#
_entry.id   9c8a36806ee390188d42b9344d618445
#
_cell.length_a   1.000
_cell.length_b   1.000
_cell.length_c   1.000
_cell.angle_alpha   90.00
_cell.angle_beta   90.00
_cell.angle_gamma   90.00
#
_symmetry.space_group_name_H-M   'P 1'
#
loop_
_entity.id
_entity.type
_entity.pdbx_description
1 polymer ?
#
loop_
_entity_poly.entity_id
_entity_poly.type
_entity_poly.pdbx_seq_one_letter_code
_entity_poly.pdbx_strand_id
1 'polypeptide(L)'
;MPQARNNTLLLLIYLAILAVASLLTRGLIPVDETRYTTVAWEMWLRGDLLVPYLNGEPYSHKPPLLFWLIQIGWKLFGVNEWWPRLIPFIFSFGALLLVQQLGRKLWPETSAWMMAPFIALGFTLWAFFSTAVMFDMMLTFFVLLAITGIHRIFSGGSNRWWLLVGVAWGLGMLSKGPVIFVHTLPLLVFARYWMPPAVIVSWKQVLAGLFIALVIAAGLIFAWVIPATISGGEEYAQSLLFGQNVQRALKAPNDALPWWYYIAFMPFILFPWLYWGGSWKALLKSSPEKTNKTDMGRRFSLAWALPVLLLFTLISGKKVHYLLPMLPAVALYLSSLLERRKEQGGCGEMLPLTLIYFIVALLIAGLPFIYGPAEKPYWIQNVSIYAFLPFVAVAAAGQYFVRGEQLNRVRMISLQTVFLLVVAHITLFIPASTGYDMRPIATEIARLQDEDHNIAHNGKYRGEYHFLGRLTESFDVVYDHTEQQWMAEHPEGYVVGYRYEQCGEQQQPVVYQRLFRNGQCVTIRTSAQQMEFLAQRNKIKD
;
A
#
# COMPACT_ATOMS: atom_id res chain seq x y z
N MET A 1 8.46 0.55 -32.57
CA MET A 1 7.28 1.24 -32.00
C MET A 1 6.08 0.34 -31.71
N PRO A 2 5.66 -0.62 -32.56
CA PRO A 2 4.50 -1.49 -32.29
C PRO A 2 4.63 -2.34 -31.02
N GLN A 3 5.80 -2.91 -30.76
CA GLN A 3 6.05 -3.75 -29.58
C GLN A 3 5.90 -2.97 -28.25
N ALA A 4 6.36 -1.71 -28.19
CA ALA A 4 6.21 -0.89 -27.01
C ALA A 4 4.72 -0.58 -26.72
N ARG A 5 3.93 -0.29 -27.75
CA ARG A 5 2.50 -0.03 -27.65
C ARG A 5 1.75 -1.27 -27.16
N ASN A 6 2.06 -2.44 -27.72
CA ASN A 6 1.45 -3.69 -27.28
C ASN A 6 1.82 -4.04 -25.83
N ASN A 7 3.06 -3.76 -25.42
CA ASN A 7 3.52 -3.95 -24.04
C ASN A 7 2.72 -3.08 -23.07
N THR A 8 2.58 -1.79 -23.39
CA THR A 8 1.80 -0.82 -22.61
C THR A 8 0.33 -1.21 -22.49
N LEU A 9 -0.28 -1.65 -23.60
CA LEU A 9 -1.67 -2.11 -23.61
C LEU A 9 -1.87 -3.35 -22.73
N LEU A 10 -0.97 -4.33 -22.77
CA LEU A 10 -1.04 -5.51 -21.91
C LEU A 10 -0.92 -5.14 -20.43
N LEU A 11 -0.03 -4.22 -20.05
CA LEU A 11 0.09 -3.72 -18.68
C LEU A 11 -1.20 -3.06 -18.21
N LEU A 12 -1.81 -2.23 -19.07
CA LEU A 12 -3.09 -1.60 -18.77
C LEU A 12 -4.20 -2.64 -18.58
N ILE A 13 -4.26 -3.67 -19.44
CA ILE A 13 -5.26 -4.76 -19.33
C ILE A 13 -5.06 -5.52 -18.02
N TYR A 14 -3.83 -5.87 -17.63
CA TYR A 14 -3.57 -6.60 -16.39
C TYR A 14 -3.99 -5.78 -15.16
N LEU A 15 -3.66 -4.50 -15.15
CA LEU A 15 -4.10 -3.59 -14.08
C LEU A 15 -5.62 -3.39 -14.09
N ALA A 16 -6.25 -3.27 -15.26
CA ALA A 16 -7.70 -3.13 -15.37
C ALA A 16 -8.43 -4.37 -14.82
N ILE A 17 -7.93 -5.58 -15.07
CA ILE A 17 -8.46 -6.81 -14.47
C ILE A 17 -8.42 -6.72 -12.93
N LEU A 18 -7.30 -6.31 -12.35
CA LEU A 18 -7.17 -6.12 -10.90
C LEU A 18 -8.10 -5.02 -10.38
N ALA A 19 -8.21 -3.89 -11.10
CA ALA A 19 -9.08 -2.79 -10.72
C ALA A 19 -10.54 -3.24 -10.67
N VAL A 20 -11.02 -3.88 -11.73
CA VAL A 20 -12.39 -4.40 -11.80
C VAL A 20 -12.65 -5.43 -10.70
N ALA A 21 -11.75 -6.41 -10.55
CA ALA A 21 -11.89 -7.41 -9.49
C ALA A 21 -11.98 -6.75 -8.11
N SER A 22 -11.05 -5.83 -7.80
CA SER A 22 -11.05 -5.12 -6.52
C SER A 22 -12.32 -4.30 -6.29
N LEU A 23 -12.78 -3.54 -7.29
CA LEU A 23 -13.96 -2.68 -7.17
C LEU A 23 -15.25 -3.49 -6.96
N LEU A 24 -15.36 -4.66 -7.57
CA LEU A 24 -16.56 -5.49 -7.51
C LEU A 24 -16.64 -6.39 -6.27
N THR A 25 -15.50 -6.74 -5.68
CA THR A 25 -15.45 -7.82 -4.66
C THR A 25 -15.29 -7.33 -3.23
N ARG A 26 -14.88 -6.09 -3.00
CA ARG A 26 -14.69 -5.57 -1.65
C ARG A 26 -15.03 -4.08 -1.54
N GLY A 27 -15.36 -3.63 -0.35
CA GLY A 27 -15.41 -2.22 0.02
C GLY A 27 -14.04 -1.68 0.48
N LEU A 28 -14.05 -0.51 1.10
CA LEU A 28 -12.89 0.05 1.80
C LEU A 28 -12.57 -0.79 3.04
N ILE A 29 -11.30 -1.17 3.17
CA ILE A 29 -10.85 -2.00 4.30
C ILE A 29 -10.49 -1.10 5.48
N PRO A 30 -11.12 -1.27 6.67
CA PRO A 30 -10.66 -0.60 7.88
C PRO A 30 -9.29 -1.19 8.30
N VAL A 31 -8.38 -0.42 8.89
CA VAL A 31 -8.56 0.96 9.34
C VAL A 31 -7.98 1.97 8.35
N ASP A 32 -7.04 1.57 7.50
CA ASP A 32 -6.25 2.53 6.71
C ASP A 32 -7.07 3.15 5.58
N GLU A 33 -7.78 2.35 4.76
CA GLU A 33 -8.54 2.88 3.63
C GLU A 33 -9.74 3.73 4.09
N THR A 34 -10.47 3.27 5.11
CA THR A 34 -11.59 4.04 5.68
C THR A 34 -11.11 5.35 6.31
N ARG A 35 -9.98 5.33 7.03
CA ARG A 35 -9.40 6.52 7.64
C ARG A 35 -9.01 7.57 6.62
N TYR A 36 -8.32 7.17 5.53
CA TYR A 36 -7.88 8.15 4.55
C TYR A 36 -9.03 8.74 3.75
N THR A 37 -10.07 7.95 3.48
CA THR A 37 -11.29 8.48 2.87
C THR A 37 -12.10 9.34 3.84
N THR A 38 -12.14 9.01 5.14
CA THR A 38 -12.74 9.85 6.18
C THR A 38 -12.02 11.19 6.31
N VAL A 39 -10.69 11.20 6.35
CA VAL A 39 -9.94 12.47 6.40
C VAL A 39 -10.26 13.34 5.17
N ALA A 40 -10.28 12.74 3.97
CA ALA A 40 -10.66 13.47 2.77
C ALA A 40 -12.13 13.95 2.81
N TRP A 41 -13.03 13.19 3.44
CA TRP A 41 -14.44 13.52 3.62
C TRP A 41 -14.64 14.72 4.56
N GLU A 42 -13.97 14.74 5.71
CA GLU A 42 -14.05 15.86 6.64
C GLU A 42 -13.46 17.15 6.05
N MET A 43 -12.33 17.04 5.31
CA MET A 43 -11.80 18.16 4.53
C MET A 43 -12.81 18.66 3.48
N TRP A 44 -13.52 17.74 2.81
CA TRP A 44 -14.55 18.06 1.82
C TRP A 44 -15.73 18.81 2.44
N LEU A 45 -16.24 18.33 3.57
CA LEU A 45 -17.36 18.97 4.30
C LEU A 45 -17.02 20.38 4.76
N ARG A 46 -15.79 20.58 5.24
CA ARG A 46 -15.30 21.88 5.73
C ARG A 46 -14.92 22.83 4.59
N GLY A 47 -14.74 22.33 3.37
CA GLY A 47 -14.15 23.09 2.27
C GLY A 47 -12.69 23.48 2.52
N ASP A 48 -12.01 22.82 3.47
CA ASP A 48 -10.64 23.10 3.86
C ASP A 48 -9.66 22.16 3.13
N LEU A 49 -8.78 22.74 2.32
CA LEU A 49 -7.73 22.03 1.60
C LEU A 49 -6.39 22.03 2.35
N LEU A 50 -6.25 22.80 3.42
CA LEU A 50 -4.99 23.03 4.11
C LEU A 50 -4.80 22.06 5.26
N VAL A 51 -5.79 21.98 6.16
CA VAL A 51 -5.71 21.16 7.38
C VAL A 51 -6.54 19.89 7.20
N PRO A 52 -5.91 18.71 7.21
CA PRO A 52 -6.64 17.46 7.33
C PRO A 52 -7.28 17.31 8.71
N TYR A 53 -8.47 16.74 8.78
CA TYR A 53 -9.20 16.47 10.02
C TYR A 53 -9.59 15.01 10.14
N LEU A 54 -9.70 14.52 11.37
CA LEU A 54 -10.22 13.21 11.70
C LEU A 54 -11.04 13.30 12.98
N ASN A 55 -12.33 13.06 12.89
CA ASN A 55 -13.29 13.21 13.99
C ASN A 55 -13.30 14.63 14.57
N GLY A 56 -13.30 15.62 13.71
CA GLY A 56 -13.29 17.02 14.10
C GLY A 56 -11.93 17.58 14.52
N GLU A 57 -10.95 16.74 14.79
CA GLU A 57 -9.63 17.12 15.27
C GLU A 57 -8.59 17.22 14.12
N PRO A 58 -7.65 18.18 14.16
CA PRO A 58 -6.60 18.30 13.17
C PRO A 58 -5.74 17.04 13.08
N TYR A 59 -5.56 16.51 11.85
CA TYR A 59 -4.86 15.26 11.58
C TYR A 59 -3.49 15.50 10.92
N SER A 60 -2.42 15.45 11.71
CA SER A 60 -1.04 15.71 11.27
C SER A 60 -0.26 14.48 10.75
N HIS A 61 -0.88 13.28 10.81
CA HIS A 61 -0.15 12.02 10.59
C HIS A 61 0.25 11.77 9.13
N LYS A 62 -0.40 12.39 8.17
CA LYS A 62 -0.14 12.21 6.74
C LYS A 62 -0.22 13.54 5.98
N PRO A 63 0.68 13.74 4.99
CA PRO A 63 0.62 14.89 4.10
C PRO A 63 -0.63 14.84 3.18
N PRO A 64 -1.04 15.96 2.56
CA PRO A 64 -2.37 16.13 1.99
C PRO A 64 -2.56 15.59 0.58
N LEU A 65 -1.52 15.20 -0.15
CA LEU A 65 -1.61 14.96 -1.61
C LEU A 65 -2.65 13.90 -1.97
N LEU A 66 -2.76 12.79 -1.20
CA LEU A 66 -3.80 11.78 -1.45
C LEU A 66 -5.20 12.35 -1.23
N PHE A 67 -5.38 13.13 -0.17
CA PHE A 67 -6.67 13.74 0.15
C PHE A 67 -7.10 14.74 -0.92
N TRP A 68 -6.18 15.55 -1.44
CA TRP A 68 -6.44 16.45 -2.56
C TRP A 68 -6.86 15.70 -3.83
N LEU A 69 -6.17 14.60 -4.16
CA LEU A 69 -6.53 13.78 -5.32
C LEU A 69 -7.91 13.14 -5.18
N ILE A 70 -8.27 12.70 -3.96
CA ILE A 70 -9.60 12.19 -3.67
C ILE A 70 -10.65 13.30 -3.91
N GLN A 71 -10.44 14.49 -3.35
CA GLN A 71 -11.37 15.62 -3.49
C GLN A 71 -11.49 16.13 -4.94
N ILE A 72 -10.39 16.17 -5.71
CA ILE A 72 -10.43 16.51 -7.13
C ILE A 72 -11.36 15.56 -7.88
N GLY A 73 -11.26 14.25 -7.65
CA GLY A 73 -12.15 13.31 -8.30
C GLY A 73 -13.59 13.42 -7.82
N TRP A 74 -13.82 13.67 -6.54
CA TRP A 74 -15.16 13.91 -6.01
C TRP A 74 -15.79 15.18 -6.59
N LYS A 75 -15.00 16.21 -6.87
CA LYS A 75 -15.47 17.40 -7.56
C LYS A 75 -15.87 17.14 -9.01
N LEU A 76 -15.21 16.19 -9.69
CA LEU A 76 -15.48 15.84 -11.09
C LEU A 76 -16.61 14.81 -11.26
N PHE A 77 -16.69 13.84 -10.35
CA PHE A 77 -17.54 12.65 -10.50
C PHE A 77 -18.59 12.52 -9.39
N GLY A 78 -18.72 13.51 -8.50
CA GLY A 78 -19.49 13.41 -7.26
C GLY A 78 -18.80 12.54 -6.22
N VAL A 79 -19.25 12.65 -4.97
CA VAL A 79 -18.70 11.86 -3.84
C VAL A 79 -19.04 10.39 -4.02
N ASN A 80 -18.01 9.55 -4.13
CA ASN A 80 -18.17 8.12 -4.39
C ASN A 80 -17.00 7.32 -3.77
N GLU A 81 -17.15 5.99 -3.66
CA GLU A 81 -16.13 5.08 -3.12
C GLU A 81 -15.14 4.59 -4.17
N TRP A 82 -15.49 4.57 -5.44
CA TRP A 82 -14.68 3.97 -6.50
C TRP A 82 -13.49 4.84 -6.90
N TRP A 83 -13.63 6.17 -6.90
CA TRP A 83 -12.57 7.08 -7.29
C TRP A 83 -11.33 7.00 -6.38
N PRO A 84 -11.45 7.10 -5.04
CA PRO A 84 -10.29 6.91 -4.16
C PRO A 84 -9.56 5.60 -4.45
N ARG A 85 -10.27 4.54 -4.80
CA ARG A 85 -9.72 3.21 -5.08
C ARG A 85 -9.06 3.10 -6.46
N LEU A 86 -9.35 3.99 -7.42
CA LEU A 86 -8.66 4.08 -8.70
C LEU A 86 -7.32 4.83 -8.63
N ILE A 87 -7.12 5.70 -7.65
CA ILE A 87 -5.87 6.48 -7.51
C ILE A 87 -4.63 5.57 -7.47
N PRO A 88 -4.55 4.51 -6.63
CA PRO A 88 -3.41 3.61 -6.63
C PRO A 88 -3.14 2.95 -7.99
N PHE A 89 -4.18 2.60 -8.76
CA PHE A 89 -4.02 2.04 -10.11
C PHE A 89 -3.40 3.03 -11.09
N ILE A 90 -3.82 4.30 -11.04
CA ILE A 90 -3.29 5.36 -11.90
C ILE A 90 -1.79 5.54 -11.63
N PHE A 91 -1.40 5.63 -10.36
CA PHE A 91 0.01 5.76 -9.98
C PHE A 91 0.82 4.48 -10.25
N SER A 92 0.23 3.31 -10.08
CA SER A 92 0.84 2.03 -10.44
C SER A 92 1.11 1.97 -11.94
N PHE A 93 0.15 2.30 -12.78
CA PHE A 93 0.32 2.33 -14.23
C PHE A 93 1.43 3.31 -14.65
N GLY A 94 1.39 4.55 -14.13
CA GLY A 94 2.44 5.54 -14.36
C GLY A 94 3.83 5.06 -13.91
N ALA A 95 3.92 4.40 -12.77
CA ALA A 95 5.15 3.80 -12.26
C ALA A 95 5.69 2.69 -13.18
N LEU A 96 4.82 1.81 -13.69
CA LEU A 96 5.22 0.76 -14.65
C LEU A 96 5.73 1.35 -15.97
N LEU A 97 5.14 2.46 -16.45
CA LEU A 97 5.65 3.18 -17.62
C LEU A 97 7.03 3.78 -17.36
N LEU A 98 7.29 4.30 -16.16
CA LEU A 98 8.61 4.80 -15.78
C LEU A 98 9.63 3.66 -15.68
N VAL A 99 9.25 2.49 -15.16
CA VAL A 99 10.11 1.29 -15.17
C VAL A 99 10.46 0.88 -16.61
N GLN A 100 9.47 0.86 -17.51
CA GLN A 100 9.68 0.56 -18.92
C GLN A 100 10.64 1.57 -19.59
N GLN A 101 10.44 2.87 -19.34
CA GLN A 101 11.30 3.91 -19.88
C GLN A 101 12.73 3.83 -19.33
N LEU A 102 12.88 3.60 -18.04
CA LEU A 102 14.19 3.45 -17.39
C LEU A 102 14.92 2.21 -17.91
N GLY A 103 14.23 1.07 -17.99
CA GLY A 103 14.77 -0.14 -18.58
C GLY A 103 15.25 0.06 -20.01
N ARG A 104 14.49 0.79 -20.85
CA ARG A 104 14.88 1.12 -22.23
C ARG A 104 16.12 2.02 -22.31
N LYS A 105 16.37 2.84 -21.27
CA LYS A 105 17.61 3.64 -21.20
C LYS A 105 18.81 2.82 -20.76
N LEU A 106 18.60 1.89 -19.85
CA LEU A 106 19.65 1.00 -19.34
C LEU A 106 20.03 -0.06 -20.37
N TRP A 107 19.07 -0.61 -21.13
CA TRP A 107 19.26 -1.69 -22.11
C TRP A 107 18.45 -1.48 -23.40
N PRO A 108 18.83 -0.50 -24.24
CA PRO A 108 18.02 -0.09 -25.40
C PRO A 108 17.90 -1.17 -26.49
N GLU A 109 18.89 -2.06 -26.61
CA GLU A 109 19.01 -3.05 -27.69
C GLU A 109 18.52 -4.46 -27.31
N THR A 110 17.92 -4.59 -26.11
CA THR A 110 17.52 -5.89 -25.57
C THR A 110 16.02 -5.91 -25.27
N SER A 111 15.44 -7.09 -25.00
CA SER A 111 14.06 -7.20 -24.54
C SER A 111 13.89 -6.99 -23.02
N ALA A 112 14.97 -6.78 -22.26
CA ALA A 112 14.94 -6.57 -20.82
C ALA A 112 13.99 -5.45 -20.39
N TRP A 113 13.98 -4.32 -21.12
CA TRP A 113 13.09 -3.20 -20.84
C TRP A 113 11.60 -3.54 -21.02
N MET A 114 11.28 -4.54 -21.85
CA MET A 114 9.90 -5.03 -22.02
C MET A 114 9.49 -5.95 -20.88
N MET A 115 10.42 -6.70 -20.31
CA MET A 115 10.19 -7.62 -19.20
C MET A 115 10.07 -6.91 -17.85
N ALA A 116 10.89 -5.88 -17.61
CA ALA A 116 10.97 -5.21 -16.31
C ALA A 116 9.63 -4.74 -15.73
N PRO A 117 8.73 -4.07 -16.47
CA PRO A 117 7.44 -3.63 -15.91
C PRO A 117 6.51 -4.80 -15.59
N PHE A 118 6.56 -5.92 -16.33
CA PHE A 118 5.79 -7.12 -15.97
C PHE A 118 6.38 -7.81 -14.75
N ILE A 119 7.71 -7.82 -14.58
CA ILE A 119 8.32 -8.33 -13.36
C ILE A 119 7.87 -7.48 -12.16
N ALA A 120 7.85 -6.15 -12.29
CA ALA A 120 7.38 -5.25 -11.24
C ALA A 120 5.90 -5.51 -10.89
N LEU A 121 5.01 -5.55 -11.88
CA LEU A 121 3.60 -5.87 -11.68
C LEU A 121 3.39 -7.28 -11.12
N GLY A 122 4.23 -8.23 -11.53
CA GLY A 122 4.18 -9.63 -11.09
C GLY A 122 4.56 -9.85 -9.63
N PHE A 123 5.20 -8.90 -8.94
CA PHE A 123 5.31 -8.99 -7.49
C PHE A 123 3.93 -8.92 -6.86
N THR A 124 3.53 -9.93 -6.11
CA THR A 124 2.21 -9.95 -5.44
C THR A 124 2.01 -8.74 -4.54
N LEU A 125 3.08 -8.28 -3.88
CA LEU A 125 3.06 -7.06 -3.07
C LEU A 125 2.69 -5.83 -3.93
N TRP A 126 3.29 -5.67 -5.12
CA TRP A 126 2.95 -4.57 -6.03
C TRP A 126 1.50 -4.64 -6.50
N ALA A 127 1.08 -5.81 -6.99
CA ALA A 127 -0.27 -6.00 -7.50
C ALA A 127 -1.33 -5.77 -6.42
N PHE A 128 -1.10 -6.23 -5.18
CA PHE A 128 -1.98 -5.98 -4.03
C PHE A 128 -2.06 -4.48 -3.70
N PHE A 129 -0.92 -3.79 -3.54
CA PHE A 129 -0.91 -2.36 -3.21
C PHE A 129 -1.42 -1.47 -4.34
N SER A 130 -1.47 -1.95 -5.59
CA SER A 130 -2.18 -1.29 -6.67
C SER A 130 -3.69 -1.21 -6.44
N THR A 131 -4.26 -2.05 -5.54
CA THR A 131 -5.69 -2.08 -5.22
C THR A 131 -6.04 -1.35 -3.92
N ALA A 132 -5.07 -0.98 -3.09
CA ALA A 132 -5.29 -0.42 -1.76
C ALA A 132 -5.21 1.11 -1.77
N VAL A 133 -6.20 1.79 -1.14
CA VAL A 133 -6.19 3.26 -0.97
C VAL A 133 -5.12 3.64 0.04
N MET A 134 -3.87 3.62 -0.42
CA MET A 134 -2.69 3.92 0.38
C MET A 134 -1.71 4.82 -0.40
N PHE A 135 -0.80 5.44 0.34
CA PHE A 135 0.19 6.37 -0.23
C PHE A 135 1.32 5.69 -1.00
N ASP A 136 1.44 4.37 -0.92
CA ASP A 136 2.62 3.62 -1.32
C ASP A 136 2.85 3.62 -2.84
N MET A 137 1.80 3.43 -3.64
CA MET A 137 1.93 3.48 -5.11
C MET A 137 2.24 4.90 -5.59
N MET A 138 1.67 5.90 -4.95
CA MET A 138 1.95 7.30 -5.24
C MET A 138 3.41 7.65 -4.91
N LEU A 139 3.90 7.25 -3.73
CA LEU A 139 5.32 7.38 -3.37
C LEU A 139 6.22 6.66 -4.39
N THR A 140 5.86 5.43 -4.78
CA THR A 140 6.63 4.63 -5.75
C THR A 140 6.75 5.34 -7.10
N PHE A 141 5.69 5.96 -7.56
CA PHE A 141 5.70 6.78 -8.79
C PHE A 141 6.66 7.96 -8.67
N PHE A 142 6.61 8.74 -7.58
CA PHE A 142 7.50 9.89 -7.40
C PHE A 142 8.95 9.48 -7.17
N VAL A 143 9.20 8.38 -6.49
CA VAL A 143 10.55 7.78 -6.39
C VAL A 143 11.08 7.47 -7.78
N LEU A 144 10.33 6.78 -8.63
CA LEU A 144 10.73 6.44 -10.00
C LEU A 144 10.93 7.70 -10.88
N LEU A 145 10.09 8.72 -10.68
CA LEU A 145 10.22 9.99 -11.39
C LEU A 145 11.53 10.70 -11.02
N ALA A 146 11.87 10.79 -9.73
CA ALA A 146 13.13 11.34 -9.24
C ALA A 146 14.33 10.53 -9.75
N ILE A 147 14.26 9.19 -9.69
CA ILE A 147 15.31 8.28 -10.16
C ILE A 147 15.52 8.42 -11.67
N THR A 148 14.44 8.60 -12.44
CA THR A 148 14.56 8.87 -13.88
C THR A 148 15.33 10.17 -14.13
N GLY A 149 15.05 11.22 -13.37
CA GLY A 149 15.81 12.49 -13.43
C GLY A 149 17.27 12.30 -13.07
N ILE A 150 17.56 11.63 -11.96
CA ILE A 150 18.93 11.32 -11.50
C ILE A 150 19.69 10.52 -12.57
N HIS A 151 19.08 9.44 -13.10
CA HIS A 151 19.70 8.66 -14.15
C HIS A 151 20.06 9.52 -15.38
N ARG A 152 19.16 10.42 -15.80
CA ARG A 152 19.40 11.31 -16.95
C ARG A 152 20.58 12.25 -16.71
N ILE A 153 20.69 12.84 -15.52
CA ILE A 153 21.80 13.73 -15.16
C ILE A 153 23.13 12.98 -15.26
N PHE A 154 23.25 11.85 -14.62
CA PHE A 154 24.48 11.07 -14.56
C PHE A 154 24.78 10.24 -15.81
N SER A 155 23.88 10.26 -16.80
CA SER A 155 24.10 9.68 -18.13
C SER A 155 24.46 10.76 -19.18
N GLY A 156 24.89 11.95 -18.77
CA GLY A 156 25.30 13.04 -19.68
C GLY A 156 24.13 13.90 -20.17
N GLY A 157 22.96 13.83 -19.52
CA GLY A 157 21.80 14.67 -19.82
C GLY A 157 21.93 16.11 -19.28
N SER A 158 21.02 16.97 -19.70
CA SER A 158 20.96 18.36 -19.27
C SER A 158 20.71 18.51 -17.76
N ASN A 159 21.30 19.54 -17.16
CA ASN A 159 21.04 19.93 -15.76
C ASN A 159 19.57 20.30 -15.47
N ARG A 160 18.74 20.52 -16.50
CA ARG A 160 17.28 20.75 -16.34
C ARG A 160 16.57 19.58 -15.66
N TRP A 161 17.14 18.38 -15.69
CA TRP A 161 16.57 17.22 -14.99
C TRP A 161 16.54 17.38 -13.47
N TRP A 162 17.36 18.28 -12.89
CA TRP A 162 17.26 18.64 -11.47
C TRP A 162 15.91 19.29 -11.10
N LEU A 163 15.27 19.99 -12.06
CA LEU A 163 13.92 20.53 -11.85
C LEU A 163 12.91 19.39 -11.64
N LEU A 164 13.00 18.33 -12.47
CA LEU A 164 12.15 17.15 -12.33
C LEU A 164 12.41 16.42 -11.00
N VAL A 165 13.68 16.29 -10.59
CA VAL A 165 14.03 15.69 -9.29
C VAL A 165 13.42 16.49 -8.15
N GLY A 166 13.51 17.82 -8.19
CA GLY A 166 12.94 18.71 -7.17
C GLY A 166 11.42 18.60 -7.08
N VAL A 167 10.72 18.60 -8.21
CA VAL A 167 9.26 18.41 -8.27
C VAL A 167 8.88 17.01 -7.71
N ALA A 168 9.60 15.96 -8.14
CA ALA A 168 9.34 14.62 -7.67
C ALA A 168 9.58 14.47 -6.16
N TRP A 169 10.64 15.09 -5.62
CA TRP A 169 10.88 15.11 -4.18
C TRP A 169 9.81 15.87 -3.42
N GLY A 170 9.40 17.06 -3.89
CA GLY A 170 8.34 17.85 -3.26
C GLY A 170 7.01 17.09 -3.21
N LEU A 171 6.55 16.55 -4.35
CA LEU A 171 5.32 15.77 -4.43
C LEU A 171 5.41 14.45 -3.66
N GLY A 172 6.56 13.79 -3.65
CA GLY A 172 6.80 12.61 -2.84
C GLY A 172 6.76 12.90 -1.34
N MET A 173 7.29 14.04 -0.91
CA MET A 173 7.16 14.54 0.47
C MET A 173 5.70 14.81 0.81
N LEU A 174 4.93 15.46 -0.07
CA LEU A 174 3.50 15.70 0.09
C LEU A 174 2.66 14.42 0.00
N SER A 175 3.23 13.30 -0.46
CA SER A 175 2.56 12.00 -0.44
C SER A 175 2.79 11.23 0.87
N LYS A 176 4.04 10.99 1.25
CA LYS A 176 4.37 10.12 2.40
C LYS A 176 5.50 10.66 3.28
N GLY A 177 5.87 11.93 3.14
CA GLY A 177 6.94 12.56 3.93
C GLY A 177 8.35 12.18 3.45
N PRO A 178 9.37 12.31 4.32
CA PRO A 178 10.79 12.28 3.94
C PRO A 178 11.30 10.91 3.46
N VAL A 179 10.48 9.88 3.51
CA VAL A 179 10.86 8.52 3.08
C VAL A 179 11.29 8.45 1.60
N ILE A 180 10.88 9.42 0.76
CA ILE A 180 11.34 9.52 -0.64
C ILE A 180 12.86 9.65 -0.73
N PHE A 181 13.49 10.35 0.20
CA PHE A 181 14.95 10.50 0.23
C PHE A 181 15.66 9.18 0.53
N VAL A 182 15.09 8.32 1.39
CA VAL A 182 15.64 6.99 1.67
C VAL A 182 15.73 6.15 0.40
N HIS A 183 14.78 6.31 -0.53
CA HIS A 183 14.76 5.57 -1.78
C HIS A 183 15.60 6.20 -2.92
N THR A 184 15.89 7.49 -2.87
CA THR A 184 16.51 8.21 -3.99
C THR A 184 17.95 8.65 -3.74
N LEU A 185 18.31 9.05 -2.50
CA LEU A 185 19.67 9.49 -2.17
C LEU A 185 20.74 8.42 -2.37
N PRO A 186 20.50 7.12 -2.12
CA PRO A 186 21.52 6.09 -2.37
C PRO A 186 22.06 6.14 -3.80
N LEU A 187 21.23 6.40 -4.81
CA LEU A 187 21.70 6.51 -6.19
C LEU A 187 22.61 7.70 -6.44
N LEU A 188 22.44 8.80 -5.70
CA LEU A 188 23.36 9.94 -5.77
C LEU A 188 24.67 9.62 -5.08
N VAL A 189 24.63 9.00 -3.90
CA VAL A 189 25.83 8.62 -3.13
C VAL A 189 26.68 7.63 -3.90
N PHE A 190 26.07 6.64 -4.51
CA PHE A 190 26.76 5.60 -5.29
C PHE A 190 26.84 5.93 -6.79
N ALA A 191 26.69 7.20 -7.22
CA ALA A 191 26.70 7.59 -8.61
C ALA A 191 27.94 7.11 -9.38
N ARG A 192 29.12 7.23 -8.78
CA ARG A 192 30.39 6.77 -9.40
C ARG A 192 30.46 5.26 -9.65
N TYR A 193 29.68 4.47 -8.94
CA TYR A 193 29.65 3.02 -9.12
C TYR A 193 28.88 2.58 -10.36
N TRP A 194 27.84 3.34 -10.73
CA TRP A 194 26.94 2.96 -11.82
C TRP A 194 26.93 3.92 -13.03
N MET A 195 27.48 5.13 -12.91
CA MET A 195 27.52 6.07 -14.04
C MET A 195 28.51 5.60 -15.14
N PRO A 196 28.27 5.97 -16.41
CA PRO A 196 29.19 5.66 -17.50
C PRO A 196 30.56 6.27 -17.27
N PRO A 197 31.66 5.53 -17.46
CA PRO A 197 33.03 6.06 -17.27
C PRO A 197 33.37 7.26 -18.14
N ALA A 198 32.75 7.34 -19.32
CA ALA A 198 32.94 8.44 -20.27
C ALA A 198 32.22 9.74 -19.85
N VAL A 199 31.34 9.69 -18.88
CA VAL A 199 30.60 10.86 -18.41
C VAL A 199 31.36 11.53 -17.29
N ILE A 200 31.89 12.71 -17.58
CA ILE A 200 32.55 13.56 -16.59
C ILE A 200 31.50 14.45 -15.95
N VAL A 201 31.20 14.22 -14.68
CA VAL A 201 30.27 15.03 -13.91
C VAL A 201 31.02 15.95 -12.99
N SER A 202 30.85 17.26 -13.16
CA SER A 202 31.40 18.26 -12.25
C SER A 202 30.62 18.25 -10.93
N TRP A 203 31.29 17.98 -9.82
CA TRP A 203 30.67 17.99 -8.49
C TRP A 203 30.08 19.35 -8.11
N LYS A 204 30.64 20.45 -8.64
CA LYS A 204 30.05 21.79 -8.47
C LYS A 204 28.67 21.86 -9.14
N GLN A 205 28.52 21.29 -10.35
CA GLN A 205 27.22 21.22 -11.05
C GLN A 205 26.22 20.31 -10.33
N VAL A 206 26.69 19.19 -9.77
CA VAL A 206 25.85 18.29 -8.98
C VAL A 206 25.36 19.00 -7.72
N LEU A 207 26.22 19.68 -6.98
CA LEU A 207 25.85 20.40 -5.76
C LEU A 207 24.89 21.57 -6.08
N ALA A 208 25.15 22.34 -7.15
CA ALA A 208 24.25 23.38 -7.58
C ALA A 208 22.87 22.84 -8.01
N GLY A 209 22.86 21.74 -8.76
CA GLY A 209 21.61 21.07 -9.18
C GLY A 209 20.85 20.46 -7.99
N LEU A 210 21.56 19.85 -7.05
CA LEU A 210 20.98 19.33 -5.80
C LEU A 210 20.34 20.47 -4.98
N PHE A 211 21.04 21.60 -4.87
CA PHE A 211 20.49 22.79 -4.22
C PHE A 211 19.19 23.27 -4.91
N ILE A 212 19.18 23.35 -6.24
CA ILE A 212 17.98 23.72 -7.01
C ILE A 212 16.84 22.72 -6.72
N ALA A 213 17.11 21.41 -6.76
CA ALA A 213 16.11 20.38 -6.48
C ALA A 213 15.55 20.50 -5.05
N LEU A 214 16.40 20.77 -4.06
CA LEU A 214 15.98 20.99 -2.68
C LEU A 214 15.15 22.26 -2.52
N VAL A 215 15.51 23.35 -3.19
CA VAL A 215 14.72 24.60 -3.16
C VAL A 215 13.33 24.38 -3.76
N ILE A 216 13.23 23.68 -4.89
CA ILE A 216 11.94 23.36 -5.51
C ILE A 216 11.10 22.47 -4.59
N ALA A 217 11.70 21.40 -4.04
CA ALA A 217 11.02 20.52 -3.12
C ALA A 217 10.54 21.26 -1.87
N ALA A 218 11.40 22.09 -1.28
CA ALA A 218 11.07 22.95 -0.14
C ALA A 218 9.94 23.94 -0.48
N GLY A 219 10.02 24.58 -1.65
CA GLY A 219 8.96 25.49 -2.12
C GLY A 219 7.60 24.82 -2.18
N LEU A 220 7.52 23.61 -2.76
CA LEU A 220 6.28 22.84 -2.82
C LEU A 220 5.76 22.44 -1.44
N ILE A 221 6.65 22.04 -0.54
CA ILE A 221 6.30 21.65 0.83
C ILE A 221 5.83 22.87 1.62
N PHE A 222 6.59 23.96 1.62
CA PHE A 222 6.26 25.17 2.37
C PHE A 222 5.03 25.89 1.81
N ALA A 223 4.73 25.77 0.52
CA ALA A 223 3.48 26.23 -0.06
C ALA A 223 2.23 25.62 0.60
N TRP A 224 2.36 24.41 1.18
CA TRP A 224 1.32 23.80 1.99
C TRP A 224 1.54 23.98 3.49
N VAL A 225 2.74 23.68 4.00
CA VAL A 225 3.03 23.65 5.45
C VAL A 225 2.76 25.02 6.10
N ILE A 226 3.22 26.11 5.47
CA ILE A 226 3.06 27.46 6.05
C ILE A 226 1.58 27.84 6.20
N PRO A 227 0.72 27.82 5.16
CA PRO A 227 -0.68 28.16 5.35
C PRO A 227 -1.41 27.13 6.23
N ALA A 228 -1.03 25.83 6.18
CA ALA A 228 -1.64 24.81 7.02
C ALA A 228 -1.34 25.00 8.52
N THR A 229 -0.12 25.41 8.87
CA THR A 229 0.24 25.69 10.28
C THR A 229 -0.42 26.98 10.79
N ILE A 230 -0.60 27.99 9.94
CA ILE A 230 -1.31 29.20 10.29
C ILE A 230 -2.80 28.92 10.52
N SER A 231 -3.43 28.16 9.63
CA SER A 231 -4.86 27.82 9.69
C SER A 231 -5.19 26.82 10.80
N GLY A 232 -4.30 25.83 11.05
CA GLY A 232 -4.52 24.76 12.03
C GLY A 232 -4.16 25.11 13.47
N GLY A 233 -3.54 26.26 13.70
CA GLY A 233 -3.14 26.73 15.03
C GLY A 233 -1.86 26.09 15.56
N GLU A 234 -1.47 26.50 16.78
CA GLU A 234 -0.17 26.18 17.37
C GLU A 234 -0.01 24.68 17.66
N GLU A 235 -1.03 24.03 18.18
CA GLU A 235 -0.98 22.60 18.50
C GLU A 235 -0.80 21.74 17.23
N TYR A 236 -1.52 22.06 16.16
CA TYR A 236 -1.36 21.41 14.88
C TYR A 236 0.04 21.66 14.29
N ALA A 237 0.54 22.90 14.36
CA ALA A 237 1.87 23.25 13.90
C ALA A 237 2.96 22.45 14.63
N GLN A 238 2.89 22.36 15.95
CA GLN A 238 3.82 21.56 16.76
C GLN A 238 3.72 20.07 16.41
N SER A 239 2.51 19.53 16.27
CA SER A 239 2.29 18.14 15.89
C SER A 239 2.80 17.83 14.50
N LEU A 240 2.61 18.73 13.52
CA LEU A 240 3.06 18.57 12.14
C LEU A 240 4.59 18.64 12.02
N LEU A 241 5.23 19.60 12.67
CA LEU A 241 6.67 19.88 12.53
C LEU A 241 7.54 18.98 13.43
N PHE A 242 7.09 18.69 14.65
CA PHE A 242 7.90 18.01 15.67
C PHE A 242 7.28 16.70 16.18
N GLY A 243 5.97 16.48 15.95
CA GLY A 243 5.19 15.55 16.78
C GLY A 243 5.37 14.06 16.51
N GLN A 244 5.60 13.54 15.34
CA GLN A 244 5.53 12.08 15.17
C GLN A 244 6.54 11.47 14.18
N ASN A 245 6.96 12.17 13.17
CA ASN A 245 7.78 11.57 12.11
C ASN A 245 9.20 11.28 12.59
N VAL A 246 9.79 12.15 13.41
CA VAL A 246 11.14 11.99 13.96
C VAL A 246 11.12 11.02 15.15
N GLN A 247 10.14 11.13 16.05
CA GLN A 247 10.04 10.25 17.22
C GLN A 247 9.71 8.80 16.83
N ARG A 248 8.85 8.58 15.83
CA ARG A 248 8.54 7.22 15.33
C ARG A 248 9.70 6.59 14.56
N ALA A 249 10.49 7.37 13.84
CA ALA A 249 11.67 6.85 13.15
C ALA A 249 12.78 6.44 14.13
N LEU A 250 12.93 7.19 15.23
CA LEU A 250 14.00 7.00 16.20
C LEU A 250 13.59 6.21 17.45
N LYS A 251 12.33 6.33 17.89
CA LYS A 251 11.80 5.67 19.09
C LYS A 251 10.38 5.19 18.82
N ALA A 252 10.22 4.01 18.26
CA ALA A 252 8.95 3.28 18.25
C ALA A 252 8.99 2.19 19.34
N PRO A 253 8.77 2.51 20.64
CA PRO A 253 8.93 1.53 21.72
C PRO A 253 7.97 0.35 21.58
N ASN A 254 6.80 0.56 20.98
CA ASN A 254 5.73 -0.45 20.84
C ASN A 254 5.70 -1.14 19.45
N ASP A 255 6.47 -0.66 18.45
CA ASP A 255 6.49 -1.17 17.07
C ASP A 255 7.91 -1.61 16.63
N ALA A 256 8.85 -1.75 17.56
CA ALA A 256 10.22 -2.16 17.25
C ALA A 256 10.24 -3.61 16.79
N LEU A 257 10.55 -3.82 15.52
CA LEU A 257 10.71 -5.15 14.93
C LEU A 257 12.19 -5.50 14.75
N PRO A 258 12.57 -6.78 14.86
CA PRO A 258 13.96 -7.21 14.80
C PRO A 258 14.61 -6.86 13.45
N TRP A 259 15.95 -6.73 13.43
CA TRP A 259 16.70 -6.40 12.23
C TRP A 259 16.50 -7.41 11.09
N TRP A 260 16.30 -8.68 11.39
CA TRP A 260 16.07 -9.75 10.42
C TRP A 260 14.62 -9.77 9.84
N TYR A 261 13.74 -8.87 10.26
CA TYR A 261 12.34 -8.82 9.81
C TYR A 261 12.20 -8.89 8.29
N TYR A 262 12.91 -8.04 7.55
CA TYR A 262 12.81 -8.06 6.09
C TYR A 262 13.40 -9.32 5.48
N ILE A 263 14.41 -9.93 6.08
CA ILE A 263 14.98 -11.21 5.62
C ILE A 263 13.91 -12.30 5.71
N ALA A 264 13.19 -12.37 6.82
CA ALA A 264 12.09 -13.33 7.00
C ALA A 264 10.93 -13.12 6.02
N PHE A 265 10.66 -11.85 5.64
CA PHE A 265 9.60 -11.52 4.69
C PHE A 265 10.04 -11.49 3.22
N MET A 266 11.35 -11.65 2.90
CA MET A 266 11.82 -11.70 1.51
C MET A 266 11.11 -12.75 0.65
N PRO A 267 10.82 -13.95 1.13
CA PRO A 267 10.06 -14.93 0.37
C PRO A 267 8.69 -14.41 -0.10
N PHE A 268 8.02 -13.64 0.72
CA PHE A 268 6.74 -13.00 0.38
C PHE A 268 6.94 -11.75 -0.51
N ILE A 269 7.92 -10.89 -0.20
CA ILE A 269 8.19 -9.64 -0.93
C ILE A 269 8.57 -9.92 -2.38
N LEU A 270 9.38 -10.96 -2.61
CA LEU A 270 9.89 -11.33 -3.93
C LEU A 270 9.03 -12.39 -4.65
N PHE A 271 7.90 -12.79 -4.07
CA PHE A 271 6.97 -13.71 -4.71
C PHE A 271 6.33 -13.07 -5.96
N PRO A 272 6.24 -13.78 -7.12
CA PRO A 272 6.56 -15.19 -7.36
C PRO A 272 8.00 -15.45 -7.83
N TRP A 273 8.77 -14.40 -8.13
CA TRP A 273 10.04 -14.49 -8.84
C TRP A 273 11.11 -15.29 -8.10
N LEU A 274 11.09 -15.27 -6.76
CA LEU A 274 12.00 -16.06 -5.92
C LEU A 274 11.76 -17.57 -6.10
N TYR A 275 10.55 -17.98 -6.41
CA TYR A 275 10.15 -19.39 -6.55
C TYR A 275 10.16 -19.89 -7.98
N TRP A 276 10.34 -18.99 -8.95
CA TRP A 276 10.50 -19.39 -10.33
C TRP A 276 11.93 -19.84 -10.61
N GLY A 277 12.10 -21.12 -10.98
CA GLY A 277 13.42 -21.70 -11.30
C GLY A 277 14.16 -20.97 -12.41
N GLY A 278 13.44 -20.26 -13.30
CA GLY A 278 14.03 -19.39 -14.32
C GLY A 278 14.85 -18.25 -13.75
N SER A 279 14.44 -17.65 -12.62
CA SER A 279 15.19 -16.59 -11.93
C SER A 279 16.52 -17.11 -11.38
N TRP A 280 16.52 -18.28 -10.76
CA TRP A 280 17.74 -18.91 -10.21
C TRP A 280 18.71 -19.33 -11.31
N LYS A 281 18.23 -19.94 -12.40
CA LYS A 281 19.08 -20.27 -13.53
C LYS A 281 19.68 -19.03 -14.17
N ALA A 282 18.91 -17.93 -14.27
CA ALA A 282 19.43 -16.66 -14.77
C ALA A 282 20.51 -16.08 -13.85
N LEU A 283 20.34 -16.19 -12.53
CA LEU A 283 21.32 -15.72 -11.55
C LEU A 283 22.60 -16.55 -11.54
N LEU A 284 22.50 -17.89 -11.55
CA LEU A 284 23.64 -18.79 -11.42
C LEU A 284 24.43 -18.95 -12.73
N LYS A 285 23.77 -18.92 -13.90
CA LYS A 285 24.41 -19.09 -15.23
C LYS A 285 24.82 -17.77 -15.88
N SER A 286 24.65 -16.62 -15.22
CA SER A 286 25.09 -15.34 -15.75
C SER A 286 26.62 -15.25 -15.71
N SER A 287 27.29 -15.75 -16.76
CA SER A 287 28.72 -15.52 -16.96
C SER A 287 29.01 -14.01 -17.00
N PRO A 288 30.13 -13.57 -16.43
CA PRO A 288 30.56 -12.19 -16.51
C PRO A 288 31.04 -11.88 -17.94
N GLU A 289 30.08 -11.65 -18.84
CA GLU A 289 30.42 -11.16 -20.18
C GLU A 289 30.80 -9.69 -20.09
N LYS A 290 32.02 -9.36 -20.46
CA LYS A 290 32.69 -8.05 -20.29
C LYS A 290 32.13 -6.93 -21.19
N THR A 291 30.82 -6.77 -21.33
CA THR A 291 30.28 -5.59 -22.00
C THR A 291 29.94 -4.52 -20.97
N ASN A 292 30.75 -3.46 -20.94
CA ASN A 292 30.65 -2.35 -19.98
C ASN A 292 29.25 -1.77 -19.78
N LYS A 293 28.42 -1.71 -20.84
CA LYS A 293 27.07 -1.11 -20.77
C LYS A 293 26.06 -1.97 -19.98
N THR A 294 26.07 -3.29 -20.16
CA THR A 294 25.15 -4.21 -19.46
C THR A 294 25.43 -4.26 -17.97
N ASP A 295 26.69 -4.10 -17.61
CA ASP A 295 27.14 -4.11 -16.22
C ASP A 295 26.71 -2.82 -15.47
N MET A 296 26.68 -1.66 -16.15
CA MET A 296 26.22 -0.39 -15.54
C MET A 296 24.76 -0.42 -15.11
N GLY A 297 23.84 -0.95 -15.93
CA GLY A 297 22.44 -1.07 -15.58
C GLY A 297 22.22 -1.97 -14.34
N ARG A 298 23.03 -3.03 -14.20
CA ARG A 298 23.01 -3.89 -13.01
C ARG A 298 23.56 -3.18 -11.79
N ARG A 299 24.69 -2.47 -11.93
CA ARG A 299 25.26 -1.66 -10.85
C ARG A 299 24.29 -0.59 -10.41
N PHE A 300 23.57 0.06 -11.35
CA PHE A 300 22.50 1.00 -11.06
C PHE A 300 21.40 0.36 -10.20
N SER A 301 20.90 -0.80 -10.59
CA SER A 301 19.86 -1.52 -9.87
C SER A 301 20.31 -1.94 -8.46
N LEU A 302 21.56 -2.42 -8.32
CA LEU A 302 22.14 -2.79 -7.02
C LEU A 302 22.42 -1.57 -6.13
N ALA A 303 22.94 -0.46 -6.70
CA ALA A 303 23.15 0.80 -5.99
C ALA A 303 21.86 1.42 -5.47
N TRP A 304 20.73 1.08 -6.08
CA TRP A 304 19.41 1.46 -5.58
C TRP A 304 18.89 0.48 -4.53
N ALA A 305 18.80 -0.81 -4.85
CA ALA A 305 18.11 -1.79 -4.01
C ALA A 305 18.84 -2.08 -2.68
N LEU A 306 20.16 -2.33 -2.71
CA LEU A 306 20.88 -2.81 -1.53
C LEU A 306 20.97 -1.77 -0.40
N PRO A 307 21.32 -0.49 -0.66
CA PRO A 307 21.34 0.50 0.41
C PRO A 307 19.95 0.80 0.97
N VAL A 308 18.91 0.80 0.15
CA VAL A 308 17.52 0.97 0.61
C VAL A 308 17.13 -0.15 1.55
N LEU A 309 17.39 -1.41 1.17
CA LEU A 309 17.13 -2.56 2.04
C LEU A 309 17.90 -2.45 3.37
N LEU A 310 19.17 -2.08 3.31
CA LEU A 310 20.01 -1.90 4.50
C LEU A 310 19.43 -0.81 5.41
N LEU A 311 19.11 0.36 4.87
CA LEU A 311 18.58 1.48 5.65
C LEU A 311 17.26 1.10 6.35
N PHE A 312 16.31 0.45 5.65
CA PHE A 312 15.08 0.00 6.28
C PHE A 312 15.30 -1.13 7.30
N THR A 313 16.33 -1.95 7.13
CA THR A 313 16.72 -2.98 8.10
C THR A 313 17.15 -2.36 9.42
N LEU A 314 17.80 -1.19 9.39
CA LEU A 314 18.29 -0.47 10.57
C LEU A 314 17.20 0.33 11.30
N ILE A 315 16.12 0.74 10.60
CA ILE A 315 15.01 1.50 11.22
C ILE A 315 14.17 0.59 12.11
N SER A 316 13.74 1.08 13.29
CA SER A 316 12.99 0.29 14.28
C SER A 316 11.59 -0.09 13.80
N GLY A 317 10.81 0.88 13.30
CA GLY A 317 9.45 0.68 12.79
C GLY A 317 9.46 0.12 11.37
N LYS A 318 9.11 -1.15 11.20
CA LYS A 318 9.15 -1.85 9.92
C LYS A 318 7.76 -2.23 9.42
N LYS A 319 7.53 -2.09 8.11
CA LYS A 319 6.35 -2.61 7.40
C LYS A 319 6.79 -3.14 6.05
N VAL A 320 6.24 -4.26 5.62
CA VAL A 320 6.62 -4.91 4.35
C VAL A 320 6.52 -3.97 3.15
N HIS A 321 5.48 -3.14 3.10
CA HIS A 321 5.22 -2.20 2.01
C HIS A 321 6.22 -1.01 1.94
N TYR A 322 7.05 -0.80 2.96
CA TYR A 322 8.10 0.24 2.87
C TYR A 322 9.13 -0.08 1.78
N LEU A 323 9.28 -1.36 1.43
CA LEU A 323 10.17 -1.80 0.35
C LEU A 323 9.52 -1.73 -1.04
N LEU A 324 8.24 -1.36 -1.15
CA LEU A 324 7.53 -1.32 -2.43
C LEU A 324 8.25 -0.46 -3.49
N PRO A 325 8.73 0.78 -3.17
CA PRO A 325 9.44 1.59 -4.15
C PRO A 325 10.82 1.04 -4.56
N MET A 326 11.35 0.03 -3.87
CA MET A 326 12.61 -0.65 -4.23
C MET A 326 12.37 -1.77 -5.27
N LEU A 327 11.18 -2.35 -5.34
CA LEU A 327 10.89 -3.49 -6.23
C LEU A 327 11.21 -3.23 -7.71
N PRO A 328 11.03 -2.01 -8.27
CA PRO A 328 11.49 -1.69 -9.62
C PRO A 328 12.98 -1.96 -9.87
N ALA A 329 13.83 -1.70 -8.87
CA ALA A 329 15.26 -2.00 -9.00
C ALA A 329 15.51 -3.51 -9.15
N VAL A 330 14.80 -4.31 -8.34
CA VAL A 330 14.85 -5.78 -8.43
C VAL A 330 14.32 -6.27 -9.78
N ALA A 331 13.21 -5.67 -10.26
CA ALA A 331 12.62 -6.00 -11.56
C ALA A 331 13.59 -5.71 -12.72
N LEU A 332 14.22 -4.54 -12.72
CA LEU A 332 15.24 -4.14 -13.69
C LEU A 332 16.46 -5.08 -13.65
N TYR A 333 16.94 -5.41 -12.46
CA TYR A 333 18.05 -6.34 -12.30
C TYR A 333 17.72 -7.72 -12.85
N LEU A 334 16.59 -8.31 -12.44
CA LEU A 334 16.15 -9.62 -12.85
C LEU A 334 15.90 -9.67 -14.37
N SER A 335 15.27 -8.64 -14.95
CA SER A 335 15.04 -8.57 -16.40
C SER A 335 16.34 -8.63 -17.21
N SER A 336 17.39 -7.97 -16.71
CA SER A 336 18.72 -7.99 -17.35
C SER A 336 19.43 -9.34 -17.26
N LEU A 337 19.12 -10.13 -16.23
CA LEU A 337 19.64 -11.50 -16.09
C LEU A 337 18.90 -12.47 -17.02
N LEU A 338 17.56 -12.35 -17.07
CA LEU A 338 16.72 -13.20 -17.92
C LEU A 338 17.00 -13.02 -19.41
N GLU A 339 17.27 -11.80 -19.85
CA GLU A 339 17.62 -11.49 -21.24
C GLU A 339 18.82 -12.25 -21.76
N ARG A 340 19.81 -12.52 -20.91
CA ARG A 340 21.01 -13.28 -21.29
C ARG A 340 20.77 -14.77 -21.53
N ARG A 341 19.62 -15.26 -21.11
CA ARG A 341 19.28 -16.67 -21.29
C ARG A 341 18.73 -16.92 -22.68
N LYS A 342 19.56 -17.55 -23.51
CA LYS A 342 19.18 -18.03 -24.85
C LYS A 342 18.38 -19.34 -24.80
N GLU A 343 18.48 -20.08 -23.68
CA GLU A 343 17.83 -21.39 -23.54
C GLU A 343 16.32 -21.22 -23.38
N GLN A 344 15.53 -21.94 -24.13
CA GLN A 344 14.10 -22.11 -23.88
C GLN A 344 13.94 -22.90 -22.58
N GLY A 345 13.25 -22.31 -21.59
CA GLY A 345 13.06 -22.95 -20.30
C GLY A 345 12.13 -24.14 -20.36
N GLY A 346 12.53 -25.25 -19.72
CA GLY A 346 11.70 -26.45 -19.59
C GLY A 346 10.60 -26.30 -18.52
N CYS A 347 9.61 -27.22 -18.55
CA CYS A 347 8.51 -27.29 -17.59
C CYS A 347 8.98 -27.36 -16.11
N GLY A 348 10.15 -27.96 -15.85
CA GLY A 348 10.72 -28.05 -14.50
C GLY A 348 11.05 -26.71 -13.82
N GLU A 349 11.16 -25.61 -14.59
CA GLU A 349 11.40 -24.28 -13.99
C GLU A 349 10.17 -23.71 -13.30
N MET A 350 8.98 -24.15 -13.68
CA MET A 350 7.73 -23.77 -13.01
C MET A 350 7.42 -24.62 -11.78
N LEU A 351 8.05 -25.79 -11.64
CA LEU A 351 7.73 -26.73 -10.58
C LEU A 351 7.81 -26.13 -9.16
N PRO A 352 8.87 -25.38 -8.77
CA PRO A 352 8.91 -24.80 -7.42
C PRO A 352 7.78 -23.81 -7.18
N LEU A 353 7.47 -22.95 -8.17
CA LEU A 353 6.37 -22.00 -8.08
C LEU A 353 5.01 -22.71 -8.01
N THR A 354 4.80 -23.75 -8.83
CA THR A 354 3.58 -24.57 -8.81
C THR A 354 3.39 -25.26 -7.46
N LEU A 355 4.46 -25.76 -6.85
CA LEU A 355 4.42 -26.37 -5.52
C LEU A 355 4.01 -25.36 -4.44
N ILE A 356 4.50 -24.11 -4.50
CA ILE A 356 4.09 -23.05 -3.58
C ILE A 356 2.61 -22.72 -3.75
N TYR A 357 2.11 -22.57 -4.97
CA TYR A 357 0.68 -22.38 -5.20
C TYR A 357 -0.15 -23.54 -4.66
N PHE A 358 0.32 -24.77 -4.83
CA PHE A 358 -0.35 -25.95 -4.29
C PHE A 358 -0.35 -25.97 -2.75
N ILE A 359 0.77 -25.59 -2.11
CA ILE A 359 0.84 -25.43 -0.65
C ILE A 359 -0.13 -24.36 -0.18
N VAL A 360 -0.21 -23.22 -0.85
CA VAL A 360 -1.20 -22.17 -0.53
C VAL A 360 -2.62 -22.70 -0.68
N ALA A 361 -2.91 -23.45 -1.74
CA ALA A 361 -4.21 -24.09 -1.94
C ALA A 361 -4.54 -25.06 -0.80
N LEU A 362 -3.60 -25.91 -0.38
CA LEU A 362 -3.76 -26.83 0.75
C LEU A 362 -3.99 -26.08 2.08
N LEU A 363 -3.27 -24.98 2.32
CA LEU A 363 -3.48 -24.15 3.50
C LEU A 363 -4.90 -23.57 3.50
N ILE A 364 -5.38 -23.09 2.36
CA ILE A 364 -6.75 -22.57 2.21
C ILE A 364 -7.78 -23.69 2.44
N ALA A 365 -7.58 -24.88 1.89
CA ALA A 365 -8.42 -26.04 2.14
C ALA A 365 -8.42 -26.46 3.63
N GLY A 366 -7.28 -26.27 4.31
CA GLY A 366 -7.12 -26.57 5.74
C GLY A 366 -7.71 -25.52 6.68
N LEU A 367 -7.95 -24.28 6.21
CA LEU A 367 -8.47 -23.19 7.07
C LEU A 367 -9.67 -23.59 7.93
N PRO A 368 -10.71 -24.27 7.38
CA PRO A 368 -11.85 -24.69 8.17
C PRO A 368 -11.52 -25.68 9.32
N PHE A 369 -10.36 -26.36 9.27
CA PHE A 369 -9.97 -27.39 10.21
C PHE A 369 -8.91 -26.93 11.22
N ILE A 370 -8.17 -25.84 10.93
CA ILE A 370 -7.07 -25.36 11.78
C ILE A 370 -7.59 -24.76 13.09
N TYR A 371 -8.76 -24.12 13.05
CA TYR A 371 -9.34 -23.44 14.20
C TYR A 371 -10.56 -24.21 14.73
N GLY A 372 -10.69 -24.30 16.05
CA GLY A 372 -11.89 -24.82 16.71
C GLY A 372 -13.12 -23.96 16.40
N PRO A 373 -14.35 -24.49 16.58
CA PRO A 373 -15.57 -23.73 16.28
C PRO A 373 -15.68 -22.37 17.00
N ALA A 374 -15.14 -22.28 18.24
CA ALA A 374 -15.14 -21.07 19.06
C ALA A 374 -14.00 -20.10 18.75
N GLU A 375 -12.92 -20.56 18.11
CA GLU A 375 -11.71 -19.78 17.89
C GLU A 375 -11.57 -19.27 16.44
N LYS A 376 -12.47 -19.67 15.55
CA LYS A 376 -12.39 -19.27 14.14
C LYS A 376 -12.64 -17.77 13.98
N PRO A 377 -11.73 -17.05 13.32
CA PRO A 377 -12.10 -15.74 12.78
C PRO A 377 -13.38 -15.90 11.96
N TYR A 378 -14.36 -15.06 12.21
CA TYR A 378 -15.70 -15.17 11.62
C TYR A 378 -15.71 -15.38 10.10
N TRP A 379 -14.83 -14.66 9.38
CA TRP A 379 -14.76 -14.74 7.92
C TRP A 379 -14.31 -16.12 7.41
N ILE A 380 -13.55 -16.89 8.20
CA ILE A 380 -13.12 -18.25 7.82
C ILE A 380 -14.32 -19.18 7.71
N GLN A 381 -15.36 -18.98 8.51
CA GLN A 381 -16.58 -19.79 8.45
C GLN A 381 -17.32 -19.63 7.11
N ASN A 382 -17.14 -18.47 6.46
CA ASN A 382 -17.74 -18.16 5.17
C ASN A 382 -16.85 -18.57 3.97
N VAL A 383 -15.63 -19.05 4.22
CA VAL A 383 -14.76 -19.56 3.16
C VAL A 383 -15.20 -20.99 2.81
N SER A 384 -15.58 -21.18 1.54
CA SER A 384 -15.94 -22.50 1.04
C SER A 384 -14.75 -23.46 1.13
N ILE A 385 -15.00 -24.70 1.52
CA ILE A 385 -14.00 -25.78 1.49
C ILE A 385 -13.43 -25.96 0.07
N TYR A 386 -14.19 -25.62 -0.97
CA TYR A 386 -13.76 -25.71 -2.36
C TYR A 386 -12.98 -24.47 -2.83
N ALA A 387 -12.76 -23.48 -1.97
CA ALA A 387 -12.02 -22.24 -2.30
C ALA A 387 -10.58 -22.52 -2.81
N PHE A 388 -9.99 -23.67 -2.47
CA PHE A 388 -8.68 -24.06 -2.95
C PHE A 388 -8.64 -24.42 -4.44
N LEU A 389 -9.74 -24.88 -5.04
CA LEU A 389 -9.78 -25.36 -6.44
C LEU A 389 -9.34 -24.29 -7.46
N PRO A 390 -9.80 -23.03 -7.39
CA PRO A 390 -9.30 -21.99 -8.27
C PRO A 390 -7.79 -21.72 -8.13
N PHE A 391 -7.20 -21.87 -6.95
CA PHE A 391 -5.74 -21.74 -6.76
C PHE A 391 -4.98 -22.87 -7.43
N VAL A 392 -5.50 -24.11 -7.36
CA VAL A 392 -4.95 -25.25 -8.09
C VAL A 392 -5.06 -25.01 -9.61
N ALA A 393 -6.18 -24.48 -10.08
CA ALA A 393 -6.37 -24.17 -11.50
C ALA A 393 -5.35 -23.11 -11.98
N VAL A 394 -5.10 -22.06 -11.20
CA VAL A 394 -4.07 -21.04 -11.51
C VAL A 394 -2.68 -21.67 -11.54
N ALA A 395 -2.36 -22.60 -10.61
CA ALA A 395 -1.10 -23.32 -10.57
C ALA A 395 -0.92 -24.19 -11.83
N ALA A 396 -1.94 -24.98 -12.21
CA ALA A 396 -1.93 -25.83 -13.39
C ALA A 396 -1.83 -25.02 -14.69
N ALA A 397 -2.58 -23.92 -14.80
CA ALA A 397 -2.51 -22.99 -15.92
C ALA A 397 -1.08 -22.43 -16.08
N GLY A 398 -0.41 -22.04 -14.99
CA GLY A 398 0.98 -21.60 -15.01
C GLY A 398 1.91 -22.67 -15.58
N GLN A 399 1.77 -23.91 -15.17
CA GLN A 399 2.58 -25.01 -15.65
C GLN A 399 2.38 -25.28 -17.15
N TYR A 400 1.16 -25.07 -17.65
CA TYR A 400 0.82 -25.29 -19.05
C TYR A 400 1.18 -24.11 -19.96
N PHE A 401 0.87 -22.87 -19.56
CA PHE A 401 0.96 -21.67 -20.41
C PHE A 401 2.31 -20.94 -20.32
N VAL A 402 3.09 -21.11 -19.23
CA VAL A 402 4.39 -20.42 -19.07
C VAL A 402 5.47 -21.14 -19.87
N ARG A 403 5.44 -20.94 -21.20
CA ARG A 403 6.35 -21.58 -22.17
C ARG A 403 6.86 -20.56 -23.19
N GLY A 404 7.83 -20.98 -24.01
CA GLY A 404 8.37 -20.18 -25.11
C GLY A 404 9.46 -19.19 -24.66
N GLU A 405 9.52 -18.05 -25.33
CA GLU A 405 10.53 -17.02 -25.11
C GLU A 405 10.42 -16.36 -23.73
N GLN A 406 11.52 -15.83 -23.22
CA GLN A 406 11.58 -15.25 -21.86
C GLN A 406 10.55 -14.14 -21.62
N LEU A 407 10.36 -13.24 -22.59
CA LEU A 407 9.37 -12.17 -22.50
C LEU A 407 7.95 -12.72 -22.30
N ASN A 408 7.58 -13.74 -23.07
CA ASN A 408 6.25 -14.36 -22.96
C ASN A 408 6.08 -15.05 -21.60
N ARG A 409 7.10 -15.76 -21.14
CA ARG A 409 7.11 -16.42 -19.82
C ARG A 409 6.93 -15.42 -18.68
N VAL A 410 7.65 -14.30 -18.72
CA VAL A 410 7.53 -13.22 -17.73
C VAL A 410 6.11 -12.62 -17.74
N ARG A 411 5.54 -12.36 -18.92
CA ARG A 411 4.15 -11.89 -19.05
C ARG A 411 3.16 -12.87 -18.45
N MET A 412 3.31 -14.18 -18.75
CA MET A 412 2.41 -15.21 -18.24
C MET A 412 2.51 -15.38 -16.72
N ILE A 413 3.70 -15.31 -16.12
CA ILE A 413 3.86 -15.34 -14.65
C ILE A 413 3.21 -14.11 -14.01
N SER A 414 3.36 -12.92 -14.62
CA SER A 414 2.70 -11.72 -14.14
C SER A 414 1.17 -11.82 -14.23
N LEU A 415 0.65 -12.37 -15.34
CA LEU A 415 -0.76 -12.65 -15.52
C LEU A 415 -1.27 -13.67 -14.49
N GLN A 416 -0.46 -14.70 -14.21
CA GLN A 416 -0.75 -15.68 -13.16
C GLN A 416 -0.88 -15.03 -11.79
N THR A 417 -0.02 -14.05 -11.45
CA THR A 417 -0.15 -13.27 -10.21
C THR A 417 -1.43 -12.44 -10.18
N VAL A 418 -1.80 -11.82 -11.30
CA VAL A 418 -3.06 -11.08 -11.43
C VAL A 418 -4.24 -12.01 -11.16
N PHE A 419 -4.28 -13.19 -11.80
CA PHE A 419 -5.34 -14.18 -11.56
C PHE A 419 -5.31 -14.76 -10.14
N LEU A 420 -4.14 -14.95 -9.54
CA LEU A 420 -4.03 -15.34 -8.13
C LEU A 420 -4.76 -14.34 -7.22
N LEU A 421 -4.55 -13.04 -7.44
CA LEU A 421 -5.23 -12.00 -6.66
C LEU A 421 -6.73 -11.92 -6.98
N VAL A 422 -7.13 -12.09 -8.24
CA VAL A 422 -8.57 -12.17 -8.60
C VAL A 422 -9.23 -13.34 -7.87
N VAL A 423 -8.60 -14.50 -7.88
CA VAL A 423 -9.07 -15.68 -7.14
C VAL A 423 -9.14 -15.39 -5.65
N ALA A 424 -8.09 -14.79 -5.06
CA ALA A 424 -8.10 -14.39 -3.65
C ALA A 424 -9.22 -13.39 -3.34
N HIS A 425 -9.48 -12.45 -4.22
CA HIS A 425 -10.61 -11.51 -4.09
C HIS A 425 -11.96 -12.24 -4.02
N ILE A 426 -12.19 -13.19 -4.90
CA ILE A 426 -13.47 -13.93 -4.97
C ILE A 426 -13.61 -14.92 -3.79
N THR A 427 -12.55 -15.66 -3.49
CA THR A 427 -12.65 -16.80 -2.56
C THR A 427 -12.34 -16.46 -1.11
N LEU A 428 -11.57 -15.40 -0.86
CA LEU A 428 -11.16 -15.00 0.49
C LEU A 428 -11.69 -13.61 0.88
N PHE A 429 -11.57 -12.61 -0.01
CA PHE A 429 -11.94 -11.23 0.36
C PHE A 429 -13.44 -10.99 0.36
N ILE A 430 -14.23 -11.64 -0.53
CA ILE A 430 -15.70 -11.59 -0.44
C ILE A 430 -16.18 -12.19 0.88
N PRO A 431 -15.81 -13.43 1.28
CA PRO A 431 -16.17 -13.95 2.59
C PRO A 431 -15.69 -13.08 3.75
N ALA A 432 -14.44 -12.58 3.69
CA ALA A 432 -13.88 -11.71 4.71
C ALA A 432 -14.62 -10.35 4.81
N SER A 433 -15.18 -9.84 3.71
CA SER A 433 -15.89 -8.55 3.69
C SER A 433 -17.04 -8.50 4.70
N THR A 434 -17.67 -9.62 5.01
CA THR A 434 -18.73 -9.69 6.02
C THR A 434 -18.27 -9.24 7.42
N GLY A 435 -17.00 -9.47 7.76
CA GLY A 435 -16.39 -9.03 9.02
C GLY A 435 -15.62 -7.71 8.94
N TYR A 436 -15.44 -7.14 7.74
CA TYR A 436 -14.65 -5.91 7.53
C TYR A 436 -15.45 -4.78 6.90
N ASP A 437 -16.66 -5.02 6.38
CA ASP A 437 -17.51 -3.99 5.82
C ASP A 437 -18.19 -3.17 6.92
N MET A 438 -17.78 -1.92 7.06
CA MET A 438 -18.33 -0.99 8.06
C MET A 438 -19.57 -0.23 7.58
N ARG A 439 -20.01 -0.39 6.34
CA ARG A 439 -21.18 0.33 5.80
C ARG A 439 -22.47 0.10 6.60
N PRO A 440 -22.85 -1.13 7.00
CA PRO A 440 -24.10 -1.31 7.71
C PRO A 440 -24.15 -0.62 9.08
N ILE A 441 -23.07 -0.65 9.85
CA ILE A 441 -23.02 0.08 11.11
C ILE A 441 -22.92 1.59 10.89
N ALA A 442 -22.18 2.03 9.87
CA ALA A 442 -22.07 3.45 9.53
C ALA A 442 -23.43 4.03 9.10
N THR A 443 -24.28 3.24 8.42
CA THR A 443 -25.65 3.62 8.06
C THR A 443 -26.53 3.76 9.30
N GLU A 444 -26.40 2.86 10.28
CA GLU A 444 -27.17 2.95 11.53
C GLU A 444 -26.75 4.16 12.37
N ILE A 445 -25.44 4.45 12.40
CA ILE A 445 -24.93 5.65 13.06
C ILE A 445 -25.46 6.92 12.37
N ALA A 446 -25.50 6.93 11.01
CA ALA A 446 -26.06 8.05 10.26
C ALA A 446 -27.53 8.28 10.62
N ARG A 447 -28.33 7.21 10.69
CA ARG A 447 -29.73 7.31 11.12
C ARG A 447 -29.87 7.94 12.51
N LEU A 448 -29.02 7.55 13.47
CA LEU A 448 -29.04 8.11 14.82
C LEU A 448 -28.63 9.59 14.84
N GLN A 449 -27.66 10.00 14.00
CA GLN A 449 -27.32 11.43 13.86
C GLN A 449 -28.45 12.24 13.23
N ASP A 450 -29.13 11.68 12.19
CA ASP A 450 -30.27 12.33 11.55
C ASP A 450 -31.48 12.50 12.50
N GLU A 451 -31.52 11.70 13.58
CA GLU A 451 -32.51 11.79 14.68
C GLU A 451 -32.05 12.69 15.86
N ASP A 452 -30.96 13.46 15.66
CA ASP A 452 -30.35 14.37 16.65
C ASP A 452 -29.89 13.69 17.97
N HIS A 453 -29.49 12.42 17.90
CA HIS A 453 -28.96 11.71 19.06
C HIS A 453 -27.46 11.96 19.28
N ASN A 454 -27.08 12.17 20.55
CA ASN A 454 -25.68 12.22 20.95
C ASN A 454 -25.02 10.83 20.85
N ILE A 455 -23.86 10.76 20.21
CA ILE A 455 -23.17 9.50 19.98
C ILE A 455 -21.74 9.58 20.52
N ALA A 456 -21.39 8.67 21.42
CA ALA A 456 -20.02 8.46 21.86
C ALA A 456 -19.39 7.24 21.21
N HIS A 457 -18.09 7.30 20.99
CA HIS A 457 -17.27 6.16 20.58
C HIS A 457 -16.34 5.74 21.72
N ASN A 458 -16.51 4.51 22.21
CA ASN A 458 -15.64 3.96 23.25
C ASN A 458 -14.29 3.55 22.66
N GLY A 459 -13.23 4.18 23.18
CA GLY A 459 -11.86 3.97 22.74
C GLY A 459 -11.46 4.80 21.51
N LYS A 460 -10.23 4.65 21.08
CA LYS A 460 -9.64 5.47 20.02
C LYS A 460 -10.35 5.26 18.68
N TYR A 461 -11.07 6.27 18.23
CA TYR A 461 -11.66 6.32 16.90
C TYR A 461 -10.59 6.54 15.81
N ARG A 462 -10.70 5.83 14.69
CA ARG A 462 -9.70 5.84 13.61
C ARG A 462 -10.28 6.09 12.21
N GLY A 463 -11.50 6.62 12.12
CA GLY A 463 -12.14 6.96 10.85
C GLY A 463 -12.84 5.78 10.18
N GLU A 464 -13.42 4.87 10.93
CA GLU A 464 -14.09 3.69 10.40
C GLU A 464 -15.43 4.00 9.72
N TYR A 465 -16.16 5.05 10.18
CA TYR A 465 -17.58 5.23 9.84
C TYR A 465 -17.89 6.48 9.01
N HIS A 466 -17.25 7.64 9.26
CA HIS A 466 -17.67 8.94 8.74
C HIS A 466 -17.86 8.97 7.22
N PHE A 467 -16.86 8.50 6.45
CA PHE A 467 -17.01 8.49 5.00
C PHE A 467 -18.08 7.49 4.53
N LEU A 468 -18.16 6.32 5.14
CA LEU A 468 -19.09 5.26 4.73
C LEU A 468 -20.55 5.62 5.06
N GLY A 469 -20.80 6.24 6.21
CA GLY A 469 -22.12 6.73 6.62
C GLY A 469 -22.44 8.13 6.12
N ARG A 470 -21.48 8.83 5.46
CA ARG A 470 -21.62 10.25 5.10
C ARG A 470 -21.92 11.13 6.33
N LEU A 471 -21.35 10.77 7.48
CA LEU A 471 -21.57 11.46 8.73
C LEU A 471 -21.02 12.90 8.66
N THR A 472 -21.77 13.83 9.23
CA THR A 472 -21.43 15.26 9.23
C THR A 472 -20.93 15.75 10.59
N GLU A 473 -21.22 15.00 11.66
CA GLU A 473 -20.86 15.34 13.03
C GLU A 473 -19.78 14.41 13.59
N SER A 474 -18.94 14.94 14.44
CA SER A 474 -17.92 14.18 15.16
C SER A 474 -18.53 13.40 16.33
N PHE A 475 -17.85 12.32 16.73
CA PHE A 475 -18.19 11.58 17.95
C PHE A 475 -17.48 12.15 19.16
N ASP A 476 -18.13 12.08 20.32
CA ASP A 476 -17.43 12.16 21.58
C ASP A 476 -16.59 10.89 21.79
N VAL A 477 -15.30 11.04 22.02
CA VAL A 477 -14.42 9.90 22.28
C VAL A 477 -14.34 9.67 23.80
N VAL A 478 -14.91 8.56 24.24
CA VAL A 478 -14.93 8.17 25.66
C VAL A 478 -14.03 6.95 25.90
N TYR A 479 -13.51 6.86 27.11
CA TYR A 479 -12.72 5.71 27.57
C TYR A 479 -13.38 5.11 28.81
N ASP A 480 -13.01 3.90 29.21
CA ASP A 480 -13.63 3.17 30.32
C ASP A 480 -13.83 4.03 31.60
N HIS A 481 -12.93 5.00 31.85
CA HIS A 481 -13.01 5.89 33.02
C HIS A 481 -13.90 7.14 32.82
N THR A 482 -14.20 7.55 31.58
CA THR A 482 -15.05 8.73 31.27
C THR A 482 -16.40 8.32 30.71
N GLU A 483 -16.57 7.06 30.31
CA GLU A 483 -17.78 6.56 29.68
C GLU A 483 -19.01 6.68 30.59
N GLN A 484 -18.87 6.37 31.87
CA GLN A 484 -19.98 6.46 32.83
C GLN A 484 -20.44 7.91 33.06
N GLN A 485 -19.51 8.86 33.14
CA GLN A 485 -19.84 10.27 33.26
C GLN A 485 -20.59 10.76 32.02
N TRP A 486 -20.09 10.44 30.82
CA TRP A 486 -20.72 10.81 29.55
C TRP A 486 -22.17 10.30 29.46
N MET A 487 -22.41 9.04 29.85
CA MET A 487 -23.76 8.44 29.83
C MET A 487 -24.70 9.10 30.83
N ALA A 488 -24.18 9.57 31.97
CA ALA A 488 -25.00 10.30 32.96
C ALA A 488 -25.42 11.69 32.45
N GLU A 489 -24.53 12.33 31.66
CA GLU A 489 -24.79 13.62 31.02
C GLU A 489 -25.70 13.49 29.79
N HIS A 490 -25.69 12.30 29.13
CA HIS A 490 -26.45 12.00 27.90
C HIS A 490 -27.31 10.72 28.08
N PRO A 491 -28.40 10.77 28.89
CA PRO A 491 -29.21 9.58 29.18
C PRO A 491 -29.90 8.98 27.94
N GLU A 492 -30.21 9.80 26.94
CA GLU A 492 -30.76 9.36 25.63
C GLU A 492 -29.68 9.16 24.56
N GLY A 493 -28.41 9.20 24.92
CA GLY A 493 -27.27 9.03 24.03
C GLY A 493 -27.01 7.57 23.68
N TYR A 494 -26.14 7.38 22.70
CA TYR A 494 -25.72 6.07 22.18
C TYR A 494 -24.21 5.90 22.28
N VAL A 495 -23.77 4.71 22.65
CA VAL A 495 -22.34 4.36 22.72
C VAL A 495 -22.02 3.31 21.67
N VAL A 496 -21.07 3.63 20.79
CA VAL A 496 -20.48 2.70 19.82
C VAL A 496 -19.19 2.15 20.40
N GLY A 497 -19.03 0.84 20.44
CA GLY A 497 -17.82 0.22 20.97
C GLY A 497 -17.49 -1.13 20.37
N TYR A 498 -16.20 -1.51 20.48
CA TYR A 498 -15.71 -2.82 20.10
C TYR A 498 -15.56 -3.70 21.32
N ARG A 499 -16.10 -4.91 21.27
CA ARG A 499 -16.03 -5.90 22.35
C ARG A 499 -15.49 -7.23 21.83
N TYR A 500 -14.80 -7.98 22.67
CA TYR A 500 -14.31 -9.34 22.38
C TYR A 500 -15.33 -10.42 22.74
N GLU A 501 -16.59 -10.06 22.90
CA GLU A 501 -17.69 -10.98 23.22
C GLU A 501 -18.25 -11.58 21.93
N GLN A 502 -18.78 -12.80 22.03
CA GLN A 502 -19.42 -13.47 20.90
C GLN A 502 -20.68 -12.69 20.48
N CYS A 503 -20.70 -12.22 19.24
CA CYS A 503 -21.90 -11.63 18.68
C CYS A 503 -23.00 -12.69 18.56
N GLY A 504 -24.21 -12.40 19.05
CA GLY A 504 -25.37 -13.27 18.94
C GLY A 504 -25.70 -14.08 20.20
N GLU A 505 -24.79 -14.21 21.18
CA GLU A 505 -25.05 -14.91 22.44
C GLU A 505 -25.45 -13.96 23.58
N GLN A 506 -25.76 -12.70 23.27
CA GLN A 506 -26.01 -11.71 24.31
C GLN A 506 -27.38 -11.90 24.95
N GLN A 507 -27.37 -12.06 26.26
CA GLN A 507 -28.56 -12.00 27.13
C GLN A 507 -29.10 -10.57 27.32
N GLN A 508 -28.47 -9.55 26.71
CA GLN A 508 -28.80 -8.15 26.92
C GLN A 508 -29.24 -7.45 25.64
N PRO A 509 -30.22 -6.54 25.72
CA PRO A 509 -30.68 -5.77 24.57
C PRO A 509 -29.58 -4.87 24.05
N VAL A 510 -29.43 -4.83 22.73
CA VAL A 510 -28.55 -3.90 21.99
C VAL A 510 -29.34 -3.30 20.83
N VAL A 511 -29.06 -2.05 20.49
CA VAL A 511 -29.70 -1.39 19.33
C VAL A 511 -29.19 -1.99 18.04
N TYR A 512 -27.88 -2.21 17.98
CA TYR A 512 -27.21 -2.79 16.83
C TYR A 512 -25.99 -3.59 17.24
N GLN A 513 -25.75 -4.73 16.60
CA GLN A 513 -24.53 -5.51 16.75
C GLN A 513 -24.10 -6.15 15.46
N ARG A 514 -22.80 -6.24 15.26
CA ARG A 514 -22.20 -6.90 14.10
C ARG A 514 -20.83 -7.46 14.45
N LEU A 515 -20.52 -8.61 13.87
CA LEU A 515 -19.19 -9.18 13.93
C LEU A 515 -18.16 -8.32 13.18
N PHE A 516 -17.01 -8.13 13.80
CA PHE A 516 -15.91 -7.36 13.27
C PHE A 516 -14.57 -8.09 13.46
N ARG A 517 -13.79 -8.21 12.41
CA ARG A 517 -12.46 -8.83 12.40
C ARG A 517 -12.43 -10.25 13.02
N ASN A 518 -11.53 -10.45 13.98
CA ASN A 518 -11.20 -11.75 14.59
C ASN A 518 -12.14 -12.08 15.77
N GLY A 519 -13.44 -12.02 15.57
CA GLY A 519 -14.41 -12.35 16.63
C GLY A 519 -14.74 -11.17 17.58
N GLN A 520 -14.27 -9.95 17.28
CA GLN A 520 -14.77 -8.76 17.94
C GLN A 520 -16.21 -8.49 17.51
N CYS A 521 -17.02 -8.01 18.40
CA CYS A 521 -18.33 -7.46 18.10
C CYS A 521 -18.28 -5.93 18.18
N VAL A 522 -18.75 -5.25 17.15
CA VAL A 522 -19.05 -3.83 17.22
C VAL A 522 -20.52 -3.69 17.59
N THR A 523 -20.82 -2.88 18.59
CA THR A 523 -22.16 -2.71 19.13
C THR A 523 -22.53 -1.24 19.23
N ILE A 524 -23.83 -0.95 19.06
CA ILE A 524 -24.45 0.33 19.44
C ILE A 524 -25.43 0.03 20.57
N ARG A 525 -25.28 0.72 21.69
CA ARG A 525 -26.15 0.61 22.87
C ARG A 525 -26.62 1.98 23.27
N THR A 526 -27.85 2.08 23.80
CA THR A 526 -28.27 3.30 24.53
C THR A 526 -27.43 3.46 25.78
N SER A 527 -27.36 4.68 26.34
CA SER A 527 -26.68 4.96 27.62
C SER A 527 -27.15 4.03 28.74
N ALA A 528 -28.46 3.77 28.82
CA ALA A 528 -29.06 2.85 29.82
C ALA A 528 -28.55 1.40 29.61
N GLN A 529 -28.60 0.88 28.39
CA GLN A 529 -28.13 -0.46 28.05
C GLN A 529 -26.61 -0.63 28.30
N GLN A 530 -25.83 0.40 28.05
CA GLN A 530 -24.38 0.35 28.25
C GLN A 530 -24.04 0.42 29.75
N MET A 531 -24.77 1.19 30.56
CA MET A 531 -24.61 1.19 32.02
C MET A 531 -24.93 -0.18 32.64
N GLU A 532 -26.03 -0.80 32.20
CA GLU A 532 -26.41 -2.13 32.66
C GLU A 532 -25.33 -3.17 32.30
N PHE A 533 -24.83 -3.11 31.07
CA PHE A 533 -23.74 -3.96 30.60
C PHE A 533 -22.47 -3.83 31.47
N LEU A 534 -22.05 -2.60 31.76
CA LEU A 534 -20.87 -2.33 32.61
C LEU A 534 -21.08 -2.83 34.05
N ALA A 535 -22.26 -2.66 34.61
CA ALA A 535 -22.59 -3.14 35.96
C ALA A 535 -22.52 -4.67 36.08
N GLN A 536 -22.98 -5.39 35.05
CA GLN A 536 -22.88 -6.86 35.02
C GLN A 536 -21.43 -7.34 34.81
N ARG A 537 -20.66 -6.67 33.94
CA ARG A 537 -19.25 -6.99 33.71
C ARG A 537 -18.39 -6.85 34.98
N ASN A 538 -18.66 -5.85 35.78
CA ASN A 538 -17.96 -5.64 37.04
C ASN A 538 -18.29 -6.74 38.07
N LYS A 539 -19.56 -7.20 38.14
CA LYS A 539 -19.97 -8.32 39.01
C LYS A 539 -19.34 -9.67 38.65
N ILE A 540 -18.87 -9.85 37.40
CA ILE A 540 -18.19 -11.08 36.95
C ILE A 540 -16.68 -11.03 37.27
N LYS A 541 -16.12 -9.83 37.48
CA LYS A 541 -14.69 -9.66 37.81
C LYS A 541 -14.38 -9.73 39.29
N ASP A 542 -15.38 -9.46 40.15
CA ASP A 542 -15.34 -9.63 41.61
C ASP A 542 -15.72 -11.09 41.95
#